data_6da6b47f2e317d8be543e47c32026d9b
#
_entry.id   6da6b47f2e317d8be543e47c32026d9b
#
_cell.length_a   1.000
_cell.length_b   1.000
_cell.length_c   1.000
_cell.angle_alpha   90.00
_cell.angle_beta   90.00
_cell.angle_gamma   90.00
#
_symmetry.space_group_name_H-M   'P 1'
#
loop_
_entity.id
_entity.type
_entity.pdbx_description
1 polymer ?
#
loop_
_entity_poly.entity_id
_entity_poly.type
_entity_poly.pdbx_seq_one_letter_code
_entity_poly.pdbx_strand_id
1 'polypeptide(L)'
;MTDSEEAPQSQSHTKAPATSSGGGAGWVAVLSLIIALAAGGVAAWAVVLAWPQKEDTAAPTAESKQKVCAAFDTVSKAVQLQTHADLGPDPVAQTAVASNARLSLIGGGEYLLSRLDDQTPPDLAEAARLFGNNLEDIGLNALAGATNDDPQQAARLTAGEDGRNKLAELCK
;
A
#
# COMPACT_ATOMS: atom_id res chain seq x y z
N MET A 1 -15.11 43.78 -29.23
CA MET A 1 -16.37 43.31 -29.80
C MET A 1 -16.72 42.10 -28.94
N THR A 2 -17.47 42.42 -27.90
CA THR A 2 -18.92 42.19 -27.75
C THR A 2 -19.21 40.70 -27.57
N ASP A 3 -19.88 40.19 -26.59
CA ASP A 3 -20.86 40.75 -25.68
C ASP A 3 -21.03 39.80 -24.48
N SER A 4 -21.35 40.43 -23.38
CA SER A 4 -21.83 39.83 -22.15
C SER A 4 -23.21 39.20 -22.38
N GLU A 5 -23.54 38.10 -21.69
CA GLU A 5 -24.92 37.87 -21.31
C GLU A 5 -25.03 37.15 -19.97
N GLU A 6 -25.64 37.89 -19.11
CA GLU A 6 -25.98 37.64 -17.71
C GLU A 6 -27.33 36.89 -17.64
N ALA A 7 -27.44 35.83 -16.84
CA ALA A 7 -28.69 35.13 -16.63
C ALA A 7 -29.11 35.13 -15.15
N PRO A 8 -30.39 35.32 -14.83
CA PRO A 8 -30.84 35.75 -13.52
C PRO A 8 -31.07 34.60 -12.52
N GLN A 9 -30.81 34.93 -11.27
CA GLN A 9 -31.11 34.10 -10.10
C GLN A 9 -32.63 34.01 -9.87
N SER A 10 -33.16 32.81 -9.76
CA SER A 10 -34.52 32.53 -9.29
C SER A 10 -34.50 32.13 -7.81
N GLN A 11 -34.92 33.05 -6.95
CA GLN A 11 -35.14 32.77 -5.53
C GLN A 11 -36.53 32.13 -5.36
N SER A 12 -36.55 30.89 -4.92
CA SER A 12 -37.78 30.21 -4.51
C SER A 12 -37.96 30.35 -2.99
N HIS A 13 -38.86 31.22 -2.59
CA HIS A 13 -39.36 31.33 -1.21
C HIS A 13 -40.18 30.08 -0.87
N THR A 14 -39.71 29.23 0.01
CA THR A 14 -40.54 28.17 0.60
C THR A 14 -41.22 28.66 1.86
N LYS A 15 -42.52 28.80 1.74
CA LYS A 15 -43.48 29.20 2.78
C LYS A 15 -43.61 28.11 3.83
N ALA A 16 -43.44 28.45 5.09
CA ALA A 16 -43.67 27.59 6.24
C ALA A 16 -45.16 27.23 6.38
N PRO A 17 -45.51 25.97 6.67
CA PRO A 17 -46.87 25.62 7.04
C PRO A 17 -47.13 25.84 8.53
N ALA A 18 -48.27 26.44 8.83
CA ALA A 18 -48.76 26.74 10.16
C ALA A 18 -49.13 25.47 10.95
N THR A 19 -48.76 25.45 12.22
CA THR A 19 -49.21 24.49 13.21
C THR A 19 -50.71 24.56 13.45
N SER A 20 -51.42 23.46 13.17
CA SER A 20 -52.79 23.25 13.69
C SER A 20 -52.69 22.29 14.89
N SER A 21 -53.06 22.81 16.07
CA SER A 21 -53.25 22.04 17.29
C SER A 21 -54.58 21.30 17.22
N GLY A 22 -54.55 19.96 17.35
CA GLY A 22 -55.78 19.16 17.48
C GLY A 22 -55.44 17.77 18.01
N GLY A 23 -55.93 17.50 19.18
CA GLY A 23 -56.07 16.30 19.99
C GLY A 23 -55.56 14.95 19.41
N GLY A 24 -54.49 14.46 19.98
CA GLY A 24 -53.96 13.12 19.68
C GLY A 24 -52.57 12.83 20.29
N ALA A 25 -52.21 13.57 21.32
CA ALA A 25 -50.86 13.58 21.90
C ALA A 25 -50.38 12.24 22.54
N GLY A 26 -51.26 11.29 22.76
CA GLY A 26 -50.88 10.00 23.39
C GLY A 26 -50.32 8.97 22.42
N TRP A 27 -50.84 8.89 21.22
CA TRP A 27 -50.41 7.87 20.24
C TRP A 27 -49.13 8.22 19.52
N VAL A 28 -48.91 9.48 19.23
CA VAL A 28 -47.67 9.95 18.58
C VAL A 28 -46.45 9.77 19.49
N ALA A 29 -46.63 9.98 20.81
CA ALA A 29 -45.55 9.79 21.78
C ALA A 29 -45.14 8.30 21.92
N VAL A 30 -46.12 7.38 21.85
CA VAL A 30 -45.83 5.93 21.90
C VAL A 30 -45.12 5.44 20.62
N LEU A 31 -45.55 5.92 19.44
CA LEU A 31 -44.89 5.60 18.18
C LEU A 31 -43.47 6.15 18.12
N SER A 32 -43.22 7.37 18.64
CA SER A 32 -41.89 7.95 18.70
C SER A 32 -40.94 7.18 19.61
N LEU A 33 -41.45 6.62 20.72
CA LEU A 33 -40.64 5.79 21.63
C LEU A 33 -40.26 4.46 21.01
N ILE A 34 -41.14 3.82 20.25
CA ILE A 34 -40.85 2.56 19.55
C ILE A 34 -39.83 2.75 18.45
N ILE A 35 -39.91 3.86 17.70
CA ILE A 35 -38.93 4.19 16.66
C ILE A 35 -37.54 4.48 17.28
N ALA A 36 -37.49 5.16 18.43
CA ALA A 36 -36.24 5.43 19.14
C ALA A 36 -35.56 4.16 19.67
N LEU A 37 -36.34 3.19 20.17
CA LEU A 37 -35.84 1.91 20.62
C LEU A 37 -35.35 1.02 19.46
N ALA A 38 -36.04 1.06 18.31
CA ALA A 38 -35.58 0.35 17.10
C ALA A 38 -34.30 0.96 16.53
N ALA A 39 -34.17 2.29 16.51
CA ALA A 39 -32.97 2.98 16.07
C ALA A 39 -31.76 2.73 17.01
N GLY A 40 -32.00 2.67 18.33
CA GLY A 40 -30.98 2.35 19.31
C GLY A 40 -30.45 0.91 19.18
N GLY A 41 -31.33 -0.05 18.86
CA GLY A 41 -30.94 -1.44 18.61
C GLY A 41 -30.05 -1.61 17.38
N VAL A 42 -30.35 -0.93 16.28
CA VAL A 42 -29.54 -0.98 15.06
C VAL A 42 -28.16 -0.32 15.26
N ALA A 43 -28.09 0.77 16.01
CA ALA A 43 -26.82 1.42 16.33
C ALA A 43 -25.91 0.55 17.20
N ALA A 44 -26.46 -0.17 18.17
CA ALA A 44 -25.71 -1.10 19.01
C ALA A 44 -25.16 -2.28 18.17
N TRP A 45 -25.93 -2.80 17.21
CA TRP A 45 -25.48 -3.84 16.28
C TRP A 45 -24.38 -3.35 15.34
N ALA A 46 -24.49 -2.10 14.83
CA ALA A 46 -23.47 -1.51 13.99
C ALA A 46 -22.12 -1.31 14.71
N VAL A 47 -22.15 -0.99 16.02
CA VAL A 47 -20.94 -0.87 16.84
C VAL A 47 -20.27 -2.24 17.05
N VAL A 48 -21.05 -3.31 17.25
CA VAL A 48 -20.50 -4.68 17.37
C VAL A 48 -19.87 -5.15 16.05
N LEU A 49 -20.44 -4.76 14.90
CA LEU A 49 -19.88 -5.07 13.57
C LEU A 49 -18.70 -4.16 13.20
N ALA A 50 -18.59 -2.97 13.80
CA ALA A 50 -17.51 -2.02 13.58
C ALA A 50 -16.35 -2.17 14.58
N TRP A 51 -16.44 -3.08 15.57
CA TRP A 51 -15.25 -3.42 16.33
C TRP A 51 -14.21 -3.99 15.38
N PRO A 52 -12.97 -3.45 15.43
CA PRO A 52 -11.91 -4.04 14.65
C PRO A 52 -11.86 -5.52 15.02
N GLN A 53 -12.29 -6.34 14.10
CA GLN A 53 -11.99 -7.77 14.15
C GLN A 53 -10.48 -7.80 14.28
N LYS A 54 -9.98 -8.30 15.42
CA LYS A 54 -8.59 -8.69 15.54
C LYS A 54 -8.40 -9.59 14.33
N GLU A 55 -7.69 -9.10 13.32
CA GLU A 55 -7.31 -9.95 12.21
C GLU A 55 -6.62 -11.13 12.86
N ASP A 56 -7.30 -12.27 12.91
CA ASP A 56 -6.66 -13.52 13.23
C ASP A 56 -5.62 -13.70 12.15
N THR A 57 -4.39 -13.27 12.47
CA THR A 57 -3.25 -13.40 11.57
C THR A 57 -3.21 -14.89 11.22
N ALA A 58 -3.53 -15.20 9.96
CA ALA A 58 -3.58 -16.59 9.52
C ALA A 58 -2.27 -17.29 9.88
N ALA A 59 -2.36 -18.52 10.33
CA ALA A 59 -1.15 -19.25 10.74
C ALA A 59 -0.17 -19.33 9.55
N PRO A 60 1.13 -19.11 9.77
CA PRO A 60 2.13 -19.18 8.72
C PRO A 60 2.08 -20.52 7.98
N THR A 61 2.13 -20.51 6.67
CA THR A 61 2.08 -21.71 5.83
C THR A 61 3.39 -21.96 5.10
N ALA A 62 3.68 -23.24 4.84
CA ALA A 62 4.82 -23.63 4.02
C ALA A 62 4.69 -23.10 2.58
N GLU A 63 3.46 -22.99 2.07
CA GLU A 63 3.18 -22.46 0.73
C GLU A 63 3.55 -20.97 0.63
N SER A 64 3.12 -20.15 1.60
CA SER A 64 3.49 -18.74 1.65
C SER A 64 5.00 -18.54 1.80
N LYS A 65 5.68 -19.34 2.65
CA LYS A 65 7.13 -19.34 2.72
C LYS A 65 7.76 -19.65 1.35
N GLN A 66 7.33 -20.72 0.70
CA GLN A 66 7.86 -21.13 -0.60
C GLN A 66 7.65 -20.05 -1.68
N LYS A 67 6.49 -19.41 -1.72
CA LYS A 67 6.15 -18.33 -2.64
C LYS A 67 7.11 -17.13 -2.50
N VAL A 68 7.37 -16.70 -1.27
CA VAL A 68 8.29 -15.58 -0.98
C VAL A 68 9.73 -15.97 -1.31
N CYS A 69 10.16 -17.18 -0.95
CA CYS A 69 11.52 -17.65 -1.22
C CYS A 69 11.80 -17.85 -2.72
N ALA A 70 10.81 -18.32 -3.49
CA ALA A 70 10.93 -18.40 -4.94
C ALA A 70 11.04 -17.00 -5.59
N ALA A 71 10.31 -16.03 -5.06
CA ALA A 71 10.42 -14.64 -5.50
C ALA A 71 11.80 -14.06 -5.16
N PHE A 72 12.27 -14.27 -3.94
CA PHE A 72 13.60 -13.84 -3.50
C PHE A 72 14.72 -14.41 -4.40
N ASP A 73 14.66 -15.71 -4.74
CA ASP A 73 15.64 -16.34 -5.64
C ASP A 73 15.63 -15.70 -7.04
N THR A 74 14.43 -15.43 -7.58
CA THR A 74 14.26 -14.77 -8.88
C THR A 74 14.84 -13.35 -8.87
N VAL A 75 14.50 -12.55 -7.83
CA VAL A 75 14.96 -11.17 -7.67
C VAL A 75 16.47 -11.12 -7.49
N SER A 76 17.03 -11.98 -6.61
CA SER A 76 18.47 -12.04 -6.37
C SER A 76 19.25 -12.34 -7.65
N LYS A 77 18.77 -13.28 -8.47
CA LYS A 77 19.38 -13.59 -9.78
C LYS A 77 19.27 -12.43 -10.75
N ALA A 78 18.10 -11.78 -10.84
CA ALA A 78 17.90 -10.66 -11.73
C ALA A 78 18.80 -9.48 -11.37
N VAL A 79 18.85 -9.11 -10.09
CA VAL A 79 19.73 -8.04 -9.59
C VAL A 79 21.19 -8.37 -9.87
N GLN A 80 21.65 -9.58 -9.52
CA GLN A 80 23.03 -10.00 -9.75
C GLN A 80 23.42 -9.92 -11.23
N LEU A 81 22.58 -10.44 -12.12
CA LEU A 81 22.86 -10.43 -13.56
C LEU A 81 22.91 -9.01 -14.11
N GLN A 82 22.01 -8.13 -13.71
CA GLN A 82 21.93 -6.79 -14.28
C GLN A 82 22.93 -5.81 -13.67
N THR A 83 23.29 -5.97 -12.40
CA THR A 83 24.27 -5.09 -11.75
C THR A 83 25.72 -5.47 -12.07
N HIS A 84 25.98 -6.69 -12.53
CA HIS A 84 27.32 -7.16 -12.91
C HIS A 84 27.50 -7.35 -14.43
N ALA A 85 26.52 -6.93 -15.24
CA ALA A 85 26.63 -7.00 -16.68
C ALA A 85 27.73 -6.06 -17.17
N ASP A 86 28.61 -6.58 -18.02
CA ASP A 86 29.65 -5.81 -18.71
C ASP A 86 29.51 -6.00 -20.23
N LEU A 87 29.13 -4.93 -20.92
CA LEU A 87 29.00 -4.91 -22.39
C LEU A 87 30.14 -4.11 -23.06
N GLY A 88 31.26 -3.94 -22.37
CA GLY A 88 32.42 -3.22 -22.86
C GLY A 88 32.33 -1.69 -22.72
N PRO A 89 33.24 -0.94 -23.35
CA PRO A 89 33.42 0.49 -23.10
C PRO A 89 32.46 1.41 -23.86
N ASP A 90 31.53 0.87 -24.69
CA ASP A 90 30.58 1.68 -25.43
C ASP A 90 29.66 2.44 -24.50
N PRO A 91 29.54 3.80 -24.58
CA PRO A 91 28.72 4.58 -23.67
C PRO A 91 27.22 4.26 -23.71
N VAL A 92 26.71 3.86 -24.88
CA VAL A 92 25.32 3.46 -25.04
C VAL A 92 25.06 2.12 -24.35
N ALA A 93 25.98 1.17 -24.52
CA ALA A 93 25.91 -0.12 -23.83
C ALA A 93 25.98 0.05 -22.31
N GLN A 94 26.88 0.91 -21.81
CA GLN A 94 26.98 1.21 -20.36
C GLN A 94 25.70 1.87 -19.82
N THR A 95 25.10 2.78 -20.58
CA THR A 95 23.82 3.39 -20.21
C THR A 95 22.70 2.35 -20.14
N ALA A 96 22.66 1.42 -21.09
CA ALA A 96 21.68 0.33 -21.11
C ALA A 96 21.85 -0.60 -19.90
N VAL A 97 23.08 -1.00 -19.57
CA VAL A 97 23.39 -1.80 -18.37
C VAL A 97 22.94 -1.08 -17.10
N ALA A 98 23.31 0.20 -16.95
CA ALA A 98 22.88 0.98 -15.79
C ALA A 98 21.36 1.11 -15.67
N SER A 99 20.64 1.26 -16.80
CA SER A 99 19.19 1.32 -16.82
C SER A 99 18.55 -0.02 -16.42
N ASN A 100 19.07 -1.14 -16.94
CA ASN A 100 18.60 -2.47 -16.58
C ASN A 100 18.89 -2.80 -15.11
N ALA A 101 20.05 -2.39 -14.58
CA ALA A 101 20.37 -2.55 -13.16
C ALA A 101 19.33 -1.82 -12.27
N ARG A 102 19.02 -0.57 -12.58
CA ARG A 102 17.98 0.20 -11.85
C ARG A 102 16.59 -0.44 -11.96
N LEU A 103 16.24 -0.91 -13.15
CA LEU A 103 14.98 -1.62 -13.37
C LEU A 103 14.89 -2.91 -12.54
N SER A 104 15.98 -3.69 -12.48
CA SER A 104 16.02 -4.93 -11.69
C SER A 104 15.93 -4.67 -10.18
N LEU A 105 16.48 -3.57 -9.70
CA LEU A 105 16.41 -3.16 -8.30
C LEU A 105 14.97 -2.73 -7.95
N ILE A 106 14.39 -1.77 -8.66
CA ILE A 106 13.05 -1.24 -8.38
C ILE A 106 11.99 -2.33 -8.61
N GLY A 107 11.94 -2.91 -9.80
CA GLY A 107 10.96 -3.94 -10.14
C GLY A 107 11.14 -5.23 -9.34
N GLY A 108 12.38 -5.56 -8.95
CA GLY A 108 12.68 -6.69 -8.07
C GLY A 108 12.16 -6.47 -6.65
N GLY A 109 12.34 -5.27 -6.09
CA GLY A 109 11.79 -4.89 -4.79
C GLY A 109 10.28 -5.01 -4.77
N GLU A 110 9.60 -4.35 -5.71
CA GLU A 110 8.15 -4.40 -5.86
C GLU A 110 7.63 -5.85 -6.06
N TYR A 111 8.28 -6.62 -6.92
CA TYR A 111 7.91 -8.02 -7.15
C TYR A 111 7.99 -8.85 -5.86
N LEU A 112 9.07 -8.73 -5.07
CA LEU A 112 9.22 -9.45 -3.81
C LEU A 112 8.13 -9.04 -2.82
N LEU A 113 7.90 -7.74 -2.64
CA LEU A 113 6.89 -7.20 -1.74
C LEU A 113 5.48 -7.66 -2.10
N SER A 114 5.16 -7.78 -3.39
CA SER A 114 3.87 -8.27 -3.88
C SER A 114 3.59 -9.76 -3.55
N ARG A 115 4.60 -10.51 -3.09
CA ARG A 115 4.46 -11.93 -2.73
C ARG A 115 4.16 -12.15 -1.25
N LEU A 116 4.24 -11.11 -0.44
CA LEU A 116 3.90 -11.18 0.97
C LEU A 116 2.38 -11.25 1.16
N ASP A 117 1.99 -12.07 2.10
CA ASP A 117 0.61 -12.21 2.55
C ASP A 117 0.56 -12.40 4.09
N ASP A 118 -0.63 -12.50 4.65
CA ASP A 118 -0.87 -12.67 6.09
C ASP A 118 -0.43 -14.05 6.65
N GLN A 119 -0.18 -15.01 5.76
CA GLN A 119 0.32 -16.35 6.10
C GLN A 119 1.85 -16.46 5.93
N THR A 120 2.52 -15.40 5.51
CA THR A 120 3.98 -15.39 5.43
C THR A 120 4.56 -15.41 6.86
N PRO A 121 5.54 -16.30 7.16
CA PRO A 121 6.20 -16.29 8.46
C PRO A 121 6.68 -14.88 8.83
N PRO A 122 6.42 -14.39 10.06
CA PRO A 122 6.69 -12.99 10.44
C PRO A 122 8.14 -12.54 10.19
N ASP A 123 9.11 -13.36 10.58
CA ASP A 123 10.54 -13.04 10.40
C ASP A 123 10.92 -12.94 8.91
N LEU A 124 10.34 -13.81 8.08
CA LEU A 124 10.54 -13.80 6.64
C LEU A 124 9.86 -12.58 6.01
N ALA A 125 8.65 -12.24 6.44
CA ALA A 125 7.92 -11.08 5.97
C ALA A 125 8.65 -9.77 6.29
N GLU A 126 9.18 -9.64 7.51
CA GLU A 126 9.97 -8.49 7.93
C GLU A 126 11.26 -8.36 7.09
N ALA A 127 12.03 -9.45 7.00
CA ALA A 127 13.25 -9.45 6.21
C ALA A 127 13.00 -9.14 4.73
N ALA A 128 11.93 -9.69 4.15
CA ALA A 128 11.56 -9.42 2.77
C ALA A 128 11.12 -7.96 2.54
N ARG A 129 10.40 -7.35 3.49
CA ARG A 129 10.06 -5.92 3.42
C ARG A 129 11.29 -5.03 3.49
N LEU A 130 12.18 -5.28 4.45
CA LEU A 130 13.41 -4.50 4.58
C LEU A 130 14.27 -4.59 3.32
N PHE A 131 14.47 -5.80 2.79
CA PHE A 131 15.25 -6.01 1.59
C PHE A 131 14.59 -5.41 0.34
N GLY A 132 13.29 -5.65 0.12
CA GLY A 132 12.56 -5.13 -1.03
C GLY A 132 12.55 -3.60 -1.07
N ASN A 133 12.20 -2.94 0.03
CA ASN A 133 12.23 -1.49 0.12
C ASN A 133 13.64 -0.94 -0.10
N ASN A 134 14.67 -1.59 0.44
CA ASN A 134 16.05 -1.16 0.22
C ASN A 134 16.49 -1.27 -1.24
N LEU A 135 16.06 -2.31 -1.96
CA LEU A 135 16.31 -2.42 -3.41
C LEU A 135 15.66 -1.26 -4.18
N GLU A 136 14.40 -0.92 -3.87
CA GLU A 136 13.71 0.21 -4.46
C GLU A 136 14.44 1.53 -4.17
N ASP A 137 14.85 1.74 -2.92
CA ASP A 137 15.61 2.92 -2.50
C ASP A 137 16.93 3.05 -3.25
N ILE A 138 17.70 1.96 -3.40
CA ILE A 138 18.94 1.96 -4.19
C ILE A 138 18.65 2.37 -5.63
N GLY A 139 17.67 1.76 -6.26
CA GLY A 139 17.32 2.02 -7.65
C GLY A 139 16.81 3.44 -7.89
N LEU A 140 15.90 3.94 -7.03
CA LEU A 140 15.33 5.29 -7.12
C LEU A 140 16.37 6.38 -6.86
N ASN A 141 17.24 6.21 -5.85
CA ASN A 141 18.32 7.17 -5.60
C ASN A 141 19.34 7.19 -6.74
N ALA A 142 19.65 6.04 -7.34
CA ALA A 142 20.51 6.00 -8.52
C ALA A 142 19.88 6.67 -9.75
N LEU A 143 18.53 6.63 -9.91
CA LEU A 143 17.82 7.41 -10.91
C LEU A 143 17.85 8.91 -10.60
N ALA A 144 17.83 9.28 -9.31
CA ALA A 144 17.97 10.67 -8.87
C ALA A 144 19.39 11.21 -8.96
N GLY A 145 20.35 10.39 -9.41
CA GLY A 145 21.74 10.80 -9.63
C GLY A 145 22.72 10.43 -8.52
N ALA A 146 22.30 9.70 -7.49
CA ALA A 146 23.22 9.20 -6.48
C ALA A 146 24.21 8.21 -7.10
N THR A 147 25.49 8.36 -6.80
CA THR A 147 26.56 7.45 -7.21
C THR A 147 26.86 6.44 -6.10
N ASN A 148 27.53 5.34 -6.44
CA ASN A 148 27.91 4.33 -5.45
C ASN A 148 28.91 4.88 -4.40
N ASP A 149 29.61 5.96 -4.71
CA ASP A 149 30.55 6.63 -3.79
C ASP A 149 29.82 7.61 -2.83
N ASP A 150 28.55 7.91 -3.06
CA ASP A 150 27.74 8.65 -2.12
C ASP A 150 27.60 7.85 -0.82
N PRO A 151 27.94 8.43 0.35
CA PRO A 151 27.95 7.69 1.62
C PRO A 151 26.59 7.06 1.98
N GLN A 152 25.48 7.73 1.62
CA GLN A 152 24.14 7.18 1.88
C GLN A 152 23.82 6.04 0.93
N GLN A 153 24.24 6.15 -0.34
CA GLN A 153 24.06 5.08 -1.31
C GLN A 153 24.92 3.86 -0.96
N ALA A 154 26.17 4.06 -0.56
CA ALA A 154 27.06 3.00 -0.10
C ALA A 154 26.47 2.26 1.13
N ALA A 155 25.87 2.99 2.06
CA ALA A 155 25.18 2.38 3.22
C ALA A 155 23.96 1.53 2.79
N ARG A 156 23.17 1.99 1.80
CA ARG A 156 22.06 1.19 1.24
C ARG A 156 22.57 -0.08 0.56
N LEU A 157 23.64 0.01 -0.21
CA LEU A 157 24.25 -1.16 -0.85
C LEU A 157 24.71 -2.20 0.18
N THR A 158 25.34 -1.77 1.27
CA THR A 158 25.73 -2.66 2.39
C THR A 158 24.51 -3.30 3.03
N ALA A 159 23.45 -2.51 3.34
CA ALA A 159 22.21 -3.01 3.90
C ALA A 159 21.50 -4.01 2.94
N GLY A 160 21.63 -3.81 1.63
CA GLY A 160 21.13 -4.73 0.61
C GLY A 160 21.81 -6.10 0.68
N GLU A 161 23.14 -6.14 0.83
CA GLU A 161 23.87 -7.39 1.00
C GLU A 161 23.49 -8.11 2.32
N ASP A 162 23.37 -7.36 3.41
CA ASP A 162 22.96 -7.93 4.70
C ASP A 162 21.54 -8.52 4.62
N GLY A 163 20.61 -7.78 3.99
CA GLY A 163 19.24 -8.22 3.75
C GLY A 163 19.17 -9.48 2.88
N ARG A 164 19.95 -9.53 1.80
CA ARG A 164 20.07 -10.71 0.94
C ARG A 164 20.55 -11.93 1.73
N ASN A 165 21.60 -11.77 2.52
CA ASN A 165 22.15 -12.85 3.34
C ASN A 165 21.13 -13.35 4.37
N LYS A 166 20.40 -12.43 5.03
CA LYS A 166 19.33 -12.78 5.99
C LYS A 166 18.21 -13.58 5.33
N LEU A 167 17.76 -13.16 4.14
CA LEU A 167 16.72 -13.89 3.40
C LEU A 167 17.19 -15.25 2.93
N ALA A 168 18.44 -15.36 2.48
CA ALA A 168 19.02 -16.65 2.08
C ALA A 168 19.02 -17.65 3.24
N GLU A 169 19.26 -17.20 4.48
CA GLU A 169 19.17 -18.07 5.66
C GLU A 169 17.73 -18.48 5.98
N LEU A 170 16.78 -17.54 5.91
CA LEU A 170 15.37 -17.83 6.22
C LEU A 170 14.71 -18.72 5.15
N CYS A 171 15.26 -18.77 3.95
CA CYS A 171 14.77 -19.58 2.83
C CYS A 171 15.43 -20.97 2.71
N LYS A 172 16.30 -21.34 3.61
CA LYS A 172 16.80 -22.72 3.76
C LYS A 172 15.73 -23.60 4.45
#